data_67851842d6ddc4a855a36ca6821b726e
#
_entry.id   67851842d6ddc4a855a36ca6821b726e
#
_cell.length_a   1.000
_cell.length_b   1.000
_cell.length_c   1.000
_cell.angle_alpha   90.00
_cell.angle_beta   90.00
_cell.angle_gamma   90.00
#
_symmetry.space_group_name_H-M   'P 1'
#
loop_
_entity.id
_entity.type
_entity.pdbx_description
1 polymer ?
#
loop_
_entity_poly.entity_id
_entity_poly.type
_entity_poly.pdbx_seq_one_letter_code
_entity_poly.pdbx_strand_id
1 'polypeptide(L)'
;MSVLLLTGCASQFTRLTPLQQPRNASTQYPVEVAFNSKQQSLRWESIQPYVLVNGQPSALRHVALVQNRWEGFVSVPPGVNTVEYRFKFDYKYNAVAKGPTSGTALSPIYKLTIVDQ
;
A
#
# COMPACT_ATOMS: atom_id res chain seq x y z
N MET A 1 2.86 25.20 14.23
CA MET A 1 2.67 24.64 13.67
C MET A 1 2.71 24.08 12.71
N SER A 2 2.80 23.88 12.34
CA SER A 2 2.70 23.33 11.52
C SER A 2 2.79 22.73 10.75
N VAL A 3 3.05 22.52 10.35
CA VAL A 3 3.03 22.05 9.49
C VAL A 3 3.08 21.15 8.97
N LEU A 4 3.00 20.78 8.79
CA LEU A 4 2.98 19.99 8.28
C LEU A 4 2.61 19.58 7.40
N LEU A 5 2.45 19.59 7.09
CA LEU A 5 1.94 19.26 6.37
C LEU A 5 2.00 19.12 5.17
N LEU A 6 2.06 19.33 4.65
CA LEU A 6 2.21 19.36 3.36
C LEU A 6 2.87 18.38 2.68
N THR A 7 3.61 17.84 3.29
CA THR A 7 4.31 16.73 2.80
C THR A 7 3.37 15.69 2.36
N GLY A 8 3.70 14.80 1.51
CA GLY A 8 2.81 13.76 1.03
C GLY A 8 1.77 14.24 0.06
N CYS A 9 1.79 15.50 -0.28
CA CYS A 9 0.80 16.00 -1.22
C CYS A 9 0.93 15.39 -2.60
N ALA A 10 2.12 14.85 -2.96
CA ALA A 10 2.36 14.29 -4.28
C ALA A 10 1.75 12.90 -4.44
N SER A 11 1.52 12.17 -3.35
CA SER A 11 1.02 10.80 -3.41
C SER A 11 0.07 10.57 -2.26
N GLN A 12 -0.94 9.75 -2.52
CA GLN A 12 -1.95 9.49 -1.53
C GLN A 12 -2.44 8.05 -1.64
N PHE A 13 -2.52 7.38 -0.49
CA PHE A 13 -3.07 6.04 -0.40
C PHE A 13 -4.45 6.10 0.23
N THR A 14 -5.35 5.27 -0.26
CA THR A 14 -6.66 5.06 0.35
C THR A 14 -6.78 3.59 0.68
N ARG A 15 -6.88 3.29 1.97
CA ARG A 15 -7.07 1.92 2.40
C ARG A 15 -8.48 1.46 2.06
N LEU A 16 -8.56 0.36 1.33
CA LEU A 16 -9.84 -0.24 0.97
C LEU A 16 -10.09 -1.52 1.77
N THR A 17 -9.18 -1.85 2.68
CA THR A 17 -9.24 -3.05 3.49
C THR A 17 -10.10 -2.80 4.73
N PRO A 18 -10.99 -3.73 5.11
CA PRO A 18 -11.72 -3.60 6.35
C PRO A 18 -10.78 -3.55 7.55
N LEU A 19 -11.21 -2.85 8.61
CA LEU A 19 -10.44 -2.77 9.85
C LEU A 19 -10.37 -4.11 10.55
N GLN A 20 -11.39 -4.95 10.39
CA GLN A 20 -11.48 -6.24 11.04
C GLN A 20 -11.81 -7.29 10.01
N GLN A 21 -11.26 -8.47 10.20
CA GLN A 21 -11.56 -9.62 9.36
C GLN A 21 -11.72 -10.85 10.23
N PRO A 22 -12.62 -11.76 9.85
CA PRO A 22 -12.79 -13.00 10.60
C PRO A 22 -11.57 -13.90 10.43
N ARG A 23 -11.22 -14.60 11.50
CA ARG A 23 -10.10 -15.55 11.45
C ARG A 23 -10.41 -16.66 10.46
N ASN A 24 -9.40 -17.01 9.67
CA ASN A 24 -9.55 -18.08 8.69
C ASN A 24 -8.43 -19.10 8.85
N ALA A 25 -8.62 -20.24 8.19
CA ALA A 25 -7.67 -21.35 8.31
C ALA A 25 -6.41 -21.13 7.46
N SER A 26 -6.48 -20.27 6.46
CA SER A 26 -5.35 -20.06 5.56
C SER A 26 -4.28 -19.16 6.15
N THR A 27 -4.61 -18.40 7.19
CA THR A 27 -3.75 -17.37 7.80
C THR A 27 -3.40 -16.22 6.86
N GLN A 28 -4.03 -16.15 5.69
CA GLN A 28 -3.82 -15.10 4.71
C GLN A 28 -5.05 -14.20 4.68
N TYR A 29 -4.84 -12.90 4.83
CA TYR A 29 -5.93 -11.94 4.93
C TYR A 29 -5.80 -10.92 3.82
N PRO A 30 -6.85 -10.74 3.00
CA PRO A 30 -6.76 -9.83 1.86
C PRO A 30 -6.62 -8.39 2.27
N VAL A 31 -5.80 -7.67 1.55
CA VAL A 31 -5.66 -6.22 1.68
C VAL A 31 -5.79 -5.60 0.30
N GLU A 32 -6.33 -4.40 0.27
CA GLU A 32 -6.53 -3.69 -0.98
C GLU A 32 -6.28 -2.21 -0.75
N VAL A 33 -5.71 -1.54 -1.75
CA VAL A 33 -5.35 -0.14 -1.62
C VAL A 33 -5.57 0.56 -2.96
N ALA A 34 -6.02 1.80 -2.89
CA ALA A 34 -6.01 2.71 -4.02
C ALA A 34 -4.85 3.68 -3.84
N PHE A 35 -4.21 4.02 -4.95
CA PHE A 35 -3.07 4.92 -4.95
C PHE A 35 -3.28 6.01 -5.98
N ASN A 36 -3.16 7.26 -5.55
CA ASN A 36 -3.24 8.41 -6.41
C ASN A 36 -1.97 9.24 -6.24
N SER A 37 -1.53 9.84 -7.33
CA SER A 37 -0.33 10.67 -7.31
C SER A 37 -0.60 11.94 -8.07
N LYS A 38 -0.11 13.05 -7.53
CA LYS A 38 -0.13 14.32 -8.25
C LYS A 38 1.06 14.46 -9.20
N GLN A 39 1.94 13.48 -9.21
CA GLN A 39 3.07 13.46 -10.11
C GLN A 39 2.55 13.18 -11.51
N GLN A 40 2.48 14.20 -12.35
CA GLN A 40 1.85 14.09 -13.65
C GLN A 40 2.61 13.19 -14.61
N SER A 41 3.91 13.08 -14.42
CA SER A 41 4.74 12.27 -15.30
C SER A 41 4.96 10.85 -14.76
N LEU A 42 4.15 10.44 -13.79
CA LEU A 42 4.23 9.09 -13.22
C LEU A 42 3.99 8.05 -14.31
N ARG A 43 4.86 7.08 -14.33
CA ARG A 43 4.72 5.94 -15.25
C ARG A 43 4.02 4.83 -14.50
N TRP A 44 2.75 4.66 -14.77
CA TRP A 44 1.92 3.67 -14.06
C TRP A 44 2.44 2.25 -14.21
N GLU A 45 2.97 1.92 -15.38
CA GLU A 45 3.50 0.58 -15.63
C GLU A 45 4.79 0.30 -14.86
N SER A 46 5.43 1.34 -14.32
CA SER A 46 6.67 1.16 -13.55
C SER A 46 6.42 0.88 -12.09
N ILE A 47 5.18 0.96 -11.63
CA ILE A 47 4.88 0.82 -10.22
C ILE A 47 5.20 -0.60 -9.75
N GLN A 48 5.98 -0.68 -8.68
CA GLN A 48 6.26 -1.93 -7.97
C GLN A 48 5.62 -1.81 -6.59
N PRO A 49 4.45 -2.43 -6.40
CA PRO A 49 3.66 -2.24 -5.19
C PRO A 49 3.94 -3.34 -4.18
N TYR A 50 4.08 -2.93 -2.92
CA TYR A 50 4.32 -3.88 -1.83
C TYR A 50 3.47 -3.54 -0.63
N VAL A 51 3.12 -4.57 0.15
CA VAL A 51 2.64 -4.40 1.51
C VAL A 51 3.75 -4.85 2.44
N LEU A 52 4.02 -4.06 3.47
CA LEU A 52 5.07 -4.34 4.44
C LEU A 52 4.44 -4.76 5.75
N VAL A 53 4.89 -5.89 6.30
CA VAL A 53 4.53 -6.35 7.64
C VAL A 53 5.83 -6.63 8.37
N ASN A 54 6.07 -5.93 9.46
CA ASN A 54 7.34 -6.02 10.21
C ASN A 54 8.55 -5.80 9.31
N GLY A 55 8.40 -4.86 8.35
CA GLY A 55 9.46 -4.55 7.42
C GLY A 55 9.66 -5.55 6.29
N GLN A 56 8.88 -6.64 6.27
CA GLN A 56 8.99 -7.65 5.24
C GLN A 56 8.04 -7.35 4.09
N PRO A 57 8.54 -7.19 2.87
CA PRO A 57 7.69 -6.84 1.74
C PRO A 57 7.04 -8.07 1.13
N SER A 58 5.80 -7.89 0.70
CA SER A 58 5.09 -8.85 -0.13
C SER A 58 4.52 -8.10 -1.32
N ALA A 59 4.69 -8.65 -2.51
CA ALA A 59 4.24 -7.98 -3.71
C ALA A 59 2.72 -7.95 -3.78
N LEU A 60 2.18 -6.82 -4.20
CA LEU A 60 0.76 -6.69 -4.49
C LEU A 60 0.53 -6.93 -5.97
N ARG A 61 -0.72 -7.23 -6.31
CA ARG A 61 -1.15 -7.44 -7.68
C ARG A 61 -2.07 -6.31 -8.10
N HIS A 62 -1.90 -5.84 -9.32
CA HIS A 62 -2.78 -4.82 -9.88
C HIS A 62 -4.16 -5.41 -10.12
N VAL A 63 -5.20 -4.72 -9.67
CA VAL A 63 -6.57 -5.14 -9.90
C VAL A 63 -6.90 -4.89 -11.38
N ALA A 64 -7.39 -5.92 -12.05
CA ALA A 64 -7.67 -5.83 -13.48
C ALA A 64 -8.69 -4.72 -13.76
N LEU A 65 -8.44 -3.95 -14.80
CA LEU A 65 -9.34 -2.92 -15.31
C LEU A 65 -9.53 -1.72 -14.38
N VAL A 66 -8.77 -1.64 -13.27
CA VAL A 66 -8.82 -0.48 -12.39
C VAL A 66 -7.40 0.04 -12.23
N GLN A 67 -7.09 1.15 -12.88
CA GLN A 67 -5.73 1.63 -12.99
C GLN A 67 -5.04 1.87 -11.65
N ASN A 68 -5.77 2.38 -10.66
CA ASN A 68 -5.17 2.87 -9.43
C ASN A 68 -5.43 1.97 -8.23
N ARG A 69 -5.64 0.67 -8.45
CA ARG A 69 -5.99 -0.24 -7.36
C ARG A 69 -5.14 -1.49 -7.37
N TRP A 70 -4.69 -1.90 -6.18
CA TRP A 70 -3.85 -3.09 -6.01
C TRP A 70 -4.34 -3.89 -4.82
N GLU A 71 -4.07 -5.19 -4.86
CA GLU A 71 -4.54 -6.13 -3.84
C GLU A 71 -3.46 -7.15 -3.54
N GLY A 72 -3.57 -7.75 -2.37
CA GLY A 72 -2.65 -8.79 -1.94
C GLY A 72 -3.09 -9.36 -0.61
N PHE A 73 -2.15 -9.96 0.10
CA PHE A 73 -2.45 -10.63 1.37
C PHE A 73 -1.41 -10.28 2.40
N VAL A 74 -1.86 -10.22 3.66
CA VAL A 74 -0.94 -10.21 4.80
C VAL A 74 -1.13 -11.52 5.56
N SER A 75 -0.03 -12.02 6.09
CA SER A 75 0.00 -13.27 6.84
C SER A 75 -0.14 -12.96 8.31
N VAL A 76 -1.11 -13.59 8.97
CA VAL A 76 -1.30 -13.44 10.42
C VAL A 76 -1.34 -14.82 11.03
N PRO A 77 -0.33 -15.21 11.83
CA PRO A 77 -0.27 -16.54 12.41
C PRO A 77 -1.45 -16.82 13.34
N PRO A 78 -1.79 -18.11 13.55
CA PRO A 78 -2.80 -18.46 14.54
C PRO A 78 -2.43 -17.89 15.90
N GLY A 79 -3.44 -17.42 16.62
CA GLY A 79 -3.23 -16.86 17.94
C GLY A 79 -2.85 -15.39 17.97
N VAL A 80 -2.48 -14.81 16.84
CA VAL A 80 -2.20 -13.38 16.74
C VAL A 80 -3.48 -12.66 16.35
N ASN A 81 -3.84 -11.62 17.08
CA ASN A 81 -5.12 -10.93 16.88
C ASN A 81 -5.00 -9.60 16.15
N THR A 82 -3.82 -9.01 16.11
CA THR A 82 -3.61 -7.75 15.41
C THR A 82 -2.29 -7.77 14.68
N VAL A 83 -2.26 -7.05 13.56
CA VAL A 83 -1.04 -6.87 12.80
C VAL A 83 -1.04 -5.45 12.25
N GLU A 84 0.13 -4.85 12.21
CA GLU A 84 0.30 -3.55 11.58
C GLU A 84 0.95 -3.75 10.23
N TYR A 85 0.48 -3.00 9.24
CA TYR A 85 1.00 -3.08 7.90
C TYR A 85 0.98 -1.70 7.27
N ARG A 86 1.76 -1.53 6.22
CA ARG A 86 1.74 -0.32 5.42
C ARG A 86 2.08 -0.67 3.98
N PHE A 87 1.79 0.25 3.08
CA PHE A 87 2.07 0.05 1.67
C PHE A 87 3.32 0.84 1.28
N LYS A 88 4.10 0.25 0.37
CA LYS A 88 5.27 0.89 -0.20
C LYS A 88 5.20 0.72 -1.71
N PHE A 89 5.17 1.82 -2.44
CA PHE A 89 5.11 1.80 -3.90
C PHE A 89 6.38 2.45 -4.44
N ASP A 90 7.17 1.68 -5.17
CA ASP A 90 8.31 2.20 -5.91
C ASP A 90 7.86 2.45 -7.34
N TYR A 91 8.32 3.55 -7.91
CA TYR A 91 7.85 3.93 -9.24
C TYR A 91 8.87 4.81 -9.92
N LYS A 92 8.64 5.07 -11.21
CA LYS A 92 9.45 5.99 -11.99
C LYS A 92 8.56 7.10 -12.53
N TYR A 93 9.15 8.26 -12.69
CA TYR A 93 8.50 9.41 -13.28
C TYR A 93 9.52 10.18 -14.09
N ASN A 94 9.05 11.08 -14.96
CA ASN A 94 9.95 11.87 -15.78
C ASN A 94 10.15 13.22 -15.11
N ALA A 95 11.34 13.45 -14.58
CA ALA A 95 11.67 14.73 -13.98
C ALA A 95 12.04 15.71 -15.08
N VAL A 96 11.67 16.97 -14.90
CA VAL A 96 12.02 18.02 -15.84
C VAL A 96 13.54 18.09 -15.94
N ALA A 97 14.04 18.06 -17.16
CA ALA A 97 15.48 18.18 -17.48
C ALA A 97 16.33 17.01 -17.00
N LYS A 98 15.75 16.01 -16.35
CA LYS A 98 16.52 14.86 -15.87
C LYS A 98 16.10 13.53 -16.49
N GLY A 99 14.92 13.48 -17.11
CA GLY A 99 14.40 12.23 -17.66
C GLY A 99 13.90 11.30 -16.54
N PRO A 100 13.97 9.98 -16.76
CA PRO A 100 13.43 9.03 -15.77
C PRO A 100 14.10 9.14 -14.41
N THR A 101 13.30 9.19 -13.37
CA THR A 101 13.75 9.34 -12.00
C THR A 101 12.93 8.37 -11.15
N SER A 102 13.56 7.78 -10.13
CA SER A 102 12.89 6.85 -9.23
C SER A 102 12.32 7.58 -8.03
N GLY A 103 11.18 7.11 -7.57
CA GLY A 103 10.55 7.62 -6.36
C GLY A 103 9.96 6.48 -5.54
N THR A 104 9.64 6.78 -4.30
CA THR A 104 9.02 5.83 -3.38
C THR A 104 7.94 6.55 -2.59
N ALA A 105 6.78 5.92 -2.47
CA ALA A 105 5.69 6.41 -1.63
C ALA A 105 5.43 5.39 -0.54
N LEU A 106 5.25 5.87 0.69
CA LEU A 106 4.91 5.05 1.84
C LEU A 106 3.57 5.52 2.40
N SER A 107 2.69 4.58 2.68
CA SER A 107 1.42 4.89 3.33
C SER A 107 1.62 5.08 4.83
N PRO A 108 0.61 5.59 5.52
CA PRO A 108 0.58 5.47 6.97
C PRO A 108 0.57 4.01 7.38
N ILE A 109 0.83 3.75 8.65
CA ILE A 109 0.74 2.40 9.20
C ILE A 109 -0.72 2.15 9.55
N TYR A 110 -1.25 1.04 9.05
CA TYR A 110 -2.62 0.61 9.32
C TYR A 110 -2.62 -0.59 10.24
N LYS A 111 -3.72 -0.78 10.94
CA LYS A 111 -3.89 -1.91 11.84
C LYS A 111 -5.01 -2.80 11.33
N LEU A 112 -4.76 -4.10 11.28
CA LEU A 112 -5.77 -5.10 10.96
C LEU A 112 -6.02 -5.92 12.22
N THR A 113 -7.29 -6.05 12.61
CA THR A 113 -7.70 -6.86 13.74
C THR A 113 -8.37 -8.13 13.23
N ILE A 114 -7.95 -9.26 13.77
CA ILE A 114 -8.50 -10.55 13.41
C ILE A 114 -9.49 -10.93 14.50
N VAL A 115 -10.71 -11.22 14.10
CA VAL A 115 -11.81 -11.48 15.02
C VAL A 115 -12.14 -12.97 15.01
N ASP A 116 -12.09 -13.59 16.19
CA ASP A 116 -12.49 -14.98 16.33
C ASP A 116 -14.00 -15.08 16.32
N GLN A 117 -14.51 -16.17 15.76
CA GLN A 117 -15.94 -16.39 15.66
C GLN A 117 -16.37 -17.63 16.39
#